data_97d34c9e9f9216558af911c2bd77d47b
#
_entry.id   97d34c9e9f9216558af911c2bd77d47b
#
_cell.length_a   1.000
_cell.length_b   1.000
_cell.length_c   1.000
_cell.angle_alpha   90.00
_cell.angle_beta   90.00
_cell.angle_gamma   90.00
#
_symmetry.space_group_name_H-M   'P 1'
#
loop_
_entity.id
_entity.type
_entity.pdbx_description
1 polymer ?
#
loop_
_entity_poly.entity_id
_entity_poly.type
_entity_poly.pdbx_seq_one_letter_code
_entity_poly.pdbx_strand_id
1 'polypeptide(L)'
;SDLGLNPSSAGDVIRIPMPMLTEETRKGYIKQARSEAEAARVSIRNARRDANGMLKDLVRDKEISEDEERRGQDQIQKLTDAFVAKIDAALAVKESDLMEI
;
A
#
# COMPACT_ATOMS: atom_id res chain seq x y z
N SER A 1 29.86 -29.72 4.82
CA SER A 1 29.85 -30.00 4.75
C SER A 1 29.68 -29.98 5.13
N ASP A 2 29.86 -29.88 4.90
CA ASP A 2 29.64 -30.23 4.91
C ASP A 2 29.36 -30.04 5.27
N LEU A 3 29.69 -29.93 5.10
CA LEU A 3 29.32 -30.07 5.03
C LEU A 3 28.75 -29.82 5.25
N GLY A 4 28.93 -29.92 5.15
CA GLY A 4 28.33 -29.98 4.82
C GLY A 4 27.43 -29.64 5.13
N LEU A 5 27.47 -29.58 4.95
CA LEU A 5 26.66 -29.68 4.87
C LEU A 5 25.92 -29.30 5.11
N ASN A 6 26.08 -29.39 4.87
CA ASN A 6 25.24 -29.43 4.65
C ASN A 6 24.54 -28.95 4.73
N PRO A 7 24.61 -28.94 4.51
CA PRO A 7 23.77 -28.72 4.14
C PRO A 7 22.99 -28.55 4.31
N SER A 8 23.12 -28.75 4.25
CA SER A 8 22.32 -28.94 4.11
C SER A 8 21.67 -28.68 4.61
N SER A 9 22.06 -28.89 4.51
CA SER A 9 21.45 -28.90 4.58
C SER A 9 20.96 -28.41 4.86
N ALA A 10 21.30 -28.39 4.52
CA ALA A 10 20.67 -28.13 4.40
C ALA A 10 19.92 -27.76 4.39
N GLY A 11 19.90 -27.92 4.24
CA GLY A 11 19.09 -27.89 3.81
C GLY A 11 18.13 -27.76 4.16
N ASP A 12 18.32 -28.36 4.08
CA ASP A 12 17.29 -28.36 4.27
C ASP A 12 16.63 -27.94 5.04
N VAL A 13 17.06 -27.75 5.18
CA VAL A 13 16.32 -27.23 5.68
C VAL A 13 15.75 -26.40 5.94
N ILE A 14 15.89 -26.19 5.62
CA ILE A 14 15.42 -25.32 5.75
C ILE A 14 14.46 -25.00 5.43
N ARG A 15 13.98 -25.37 5.11
CA ARG A 15 13.00 -25.26 4.78
C ARG A 15 12.10 -25.30 5.45
N ILE A 16 11.99 -25.23 5.99
CA ILE A 16 11.15 -25.21 6.63
C ILE A 16 10.59 -24.37 7.06
N PRO A 17 10.83 -23.89 7.12
CA PRO A 17 10.02 -23.32 7.83
C PRO A 17 9.17 -22.43 7.40
N MET A 18 8.95 -22.37 6.38
CA MET A 18 7.77 -21.78 6.28
C MET A 18 6.77 -22.72 6.44
N PRO A 19 6.77 -23.23 7.52
CA PRO A 19 5.73 -24.09 7.85
C PRO A 19 4.46 -23.36 7.79
N MET A 20 3.42 -24.03 7.94
CA MET A 20 2.12 -23.43 7.88
C MET A 20 1.95 -22.38 8.94
N LEU A 21 1.36 -21.27 8.56
CA LEU A 21 0.96 -20.27 9.53
C LEU A 21 -0.17 -20.82 10.37
N THR A 22 -0.14 -20.52 11.66
CA THR A 22 -1.30 -20.79 12.48
C THR A 22 -2.40 -19.84 12.08
N GLU A 23 -3.61 -20.17 12.44
CA GLU A 23 -4.76 -19.31 12.18
C GLU A 23 -4.55 -17.95 12.83
N GLU A 24 -4.05 -17.97 14.05
CA GLU A 24 -3.84 -16.74 14.79
C GLU A 24 -2.76 -15.86 14.16
N THR A 25 -1.65 -16.48 13.73
CA THR A 25 -0.56 -15.76 13.09
C THR A 25 -1.02 -15.18 11.76
N ARG A 26 -1.80 -15.94 11.01
CA ARG A 26 -2.34 -15.50 9.73
C ARG A 26 -3.21 -14.26 9.91
N LYS A 27 -4.10 -14.30 10.91
CA LYS A 27 -4.97 -13.15 11.19
C LYS A 27 -4.16 -11.93 11.57
N GLY A 28 -3.06 -12.12 12.28
CA GLY A 28 -2.18 -11.03 12.65
C GLY A 28 -1.54 -10.37 11.44
N TYR A 29 -1.06 -11.18 10.50
CA TYR A 29 -0.46 -10.64 9.29
C TYR A 29 -1.48 -9.92 8.43
N ILE A 30 -2.71 -10.45 8.32
CA ILE A 30 -3.76 -9.78 7.57
C ILE A 30 -4.10 -8.45 8.21
N LYS A 31 -4.20 -8.41 9.52
CA LYS A 31 -4.50 -7.17 10.23
C LYS A 31 -3.40 -6.13 9.99
N GLN A 32 -2.14 -6.59 10.02
CA GLN A 32 -1.01 -5.69 9.76
C GLN A 32 -1.07 -5.15 8.33
N ALA A 33 -1.36 -6.01 7.36
CA ALA A 33 -1.45 -5.57 5.96
C ALA A 33 -2.56 -4.54 5.78
N ARG A 34 -3.71 -4.76 6.42
CA ARG A 34 -4.82 -3.80 6.34
C ARG A 34 -4.47 -2.48 6.98
N SER A 35 -3.75 -2.52 8.09
CA SER A 35 -3.32 -1.31 8.77
C SER A 35 -2.36 -0.50 7.91
N GLU A 36 -1.42 -1.18 7.25
CA GLU A 36 -0.47 -0.51 6.36
C GLU A 36 -1.18 0.07 5.15
N ALA A 37 -2.15 -0.64 4.61
CA ALA A 37 -2.92 -0.14 3.48
C ALA A 37 -3.71 1.11 3.87
N GLU A 38 -4.30 1.11 5.05
CA GLU A 38 -5.05 2.29 5.51
C GLU A 38 -4.13 3.47 5.73
N ALA A 39 -2.94 3.25 6.29
CA ALA A 39 -1.97 4.33 6.47
C ALA A 39 -1.58 4.93 5.12
N ALA A 40 -1.43 4.08 4.09
CA ALA A 40 -1.09 4.56 2.75
C ALA A 40 -2.24 5.38 2.17
N ARG A 41 -3.49 4.94 2.36
CA ARG A 41 -4.64 5.69 1.87
C ARG A 41 -4.74 7.05 2.54
N VAL A 42 -4.49 7.10 3.85
CA VAL A 42 -4.51 8.36 4.58
C VAL A 42 -3.44 9.31 4.04
N SER A 43 -2.23 8.81 3.78
CA SER A 43 -1.17 9.64 3.22
C SER A 43 -1.56 10.20 1.86
N ILE A 44 -2.19 9.39 1.01
CA ILE A 44 -2.61 9.85 -0.31
C ILE A 44 -3.70 10.90 -0.19
N ARG A 45 -4.66 10.71 0.71
CA ARG A 45 -5.73 11.69 0.91
C ARG A 45 -5.19 13.00 1.48
N ASN A 46 -4.20 12.91 2.36
CA ASN A 46 -3.56 14.12 2.88
C ASN A 46 -2.84 14.88 1.77
N ALA A 47 -2.14 14.16 0.88
CA ALA A 47 -1.49 14.79 -0.26
C ALA A 47 -2.51 15.48 -1.16
N ARG A 48 -3.67 14.83 -1.39
CA ARG A 48 -4.73 15.44 -2.18
C ARG A 48 -5.22 16.73 -1.54
N ARG A 49 -5.45 16.70 -0.21
CA ARG A 49 -5.91 17.88 0.50
C ARG A 49 -4.90 19.01 0.40
N ASP A 50 -3.62 18.69 0.55
CA ASP A 50 -2.58 19.70 0.45
C ASP A 50 -2.52 20.30 -0.95
N ALA A 51 -2.61 19.45 -1.98
CA ALA A 51 -2.56 19.91 -3.35
C ALA A 51 -3.77 20.80 -3.68
N ASN A 52 -4.96 20.44 -3.20
CA ASN A 52 -6.14 21.26 -3.39
C ASN A 52 -6.00 22.61 -2.67
N GLY A 53 -5.35 22.61 -1.49
CA GLY A 53 -5.08 23.84 -0.78
C GLY A 53 -4.14 24.76 -1.56
N MET A 54 -3.12 24.18 -2.20
CA MET A 54 -2.21 24.95 -3.04
C MET A 54 -2.93 25.60 -4.23
N LEU A 55 -3.86 24.84 -4.84
CA LEU A 55 -4.65 25.41 -5.94
C LEU A 55 -5.49 26.58 -5.46
N LYS A 56 -6.09 26.47 -4.28
CA LYS A 56 -6.87 27.59 -3.74
C LYS A 56 -6.01 28.81 -3.48
N ASP A 57 -4.80 28.60 -2.99
CA ASP A 57 -3.86 29.70 -2.76
C ASP A 57 -3.52 30.38 -4.09
N LEU A 58 -3.33 29.62 -5.15
CA LEU A 58 -3.00 30.19 -6.45
C LEU A 58 -4.16 31.01 -6.99
N VAL A 59 -5.40 30.60 -6.77
CA VAL A 59 -6.57 31.38 -7.16
C VAL A 59 -6.62 32.69 -6.36
N ARG A 60 -6.41 32.57 -5.06
CA ARG A 60 -6.42 33.74 -4.18
C ARG A 60 -5.38 34.77 -4.63
N ASP A 61 -4.21 34.29 -5.03
CA ASP A 61 -3.13 35.16 -5.48
C ASP A 61 -3.28 35.53 -6.96
N LYS A 62 -4.36 35.13 -7.57
CA LYS A 62 -4.71 35.46 -8.97
C LYS A 62 -3.71 34.95 -9.97
N GLU A 63 -3.05 33.83 -9.66
CA GLU A 63 -2.11 33.19 -10.57
C GLU A 63 -2.80 32.21 -11.49
N ILE A 64 -3.95 31.65 -11.06
CA ILE A 64 -4.75 30.80 -11.91
C ILE A 64 -6.22 31.19 -11.72
N SER A 65 -7.06 30.77 -12.67
CA SER A 65 -8.49 31.04 -12.61
C SER A 65 -9.20 29.97 -11.78
N GLU A 66 -10.44 30.28 -11.39
CA GLU A 66 -11.27 29.30 -10.69
C GLU A 66 -11.53 28.08 -11.56
N ASP A 67 -11.62 28.29 -12.88
CA ASP A 67 -11.84 27.19 -13.79
C ASP A 67 -10.61 26.28 -13.85
N GLU A 68 -9.43 26.87 -13.85
CA GLU A 68 -8.18 26.10 -13.78
C GLU A 68 -8.07 25.35 -12.47
N GLU A 69 -8.51 25.95 -11.37
CA GLU A 69 -8.55 25.25 -10.08
C GLU A 69 -9.44 24.03 -10.17
N ARG A 70 -10.63 24.16 -10.73
CA ARG A 70 -11.55 23.05 -10.83
C ARG A 70 -10.98 21.90 -11.65
N ARG A 71 -10.35 22.24 -12.78
CA ARG A 71 -9.72 21.23 -13.63
C ARG A 71 -8.57 20.54 -12.90
N GLY A 72 -7.79 21.31 -12.14
CA GLY A 72 -6.70 20.73 -11.36
C GLY A 72 -7.22 19.81 -10.28
N GLN A 73 -8.29 20.21 -9.59
CA GLN A 73 -8.89 19.36 -8.57
C GLN A 73 -9.42 18.05 -9.14
N ASP A 74 -10.00 18.12 -10.35
CA ASP A 74 -10.50 16.91 -11.01
C ASP A 74 -9.34 15.95 -11.33
N GLN A 75 -8.21 16.48 -11.81
CA GLN A 75 -7.06 15.67 -12.10
C GLN A 75 -6.47 15.05 -10.82
N ILE A 76 -6.40 15.83 -9.76
CA ILE A 76 -5.91 15.35 -8.48
C ILE A 76 -6.81 14.24 -7.95
N GLN A 77 -8.13 14.39 -8.12
CA GLN A 77 -9.06 13.37 -7.67
C GLN A 77 -8.89 12.08 -8.47
N LYS A 78 -8.69 12.17 -9.77
CA LYS A 78 -8.47 10.98 -10.59
C LYS A 78 -7.20 10.26 -10.19
N LEU A 79 -6.13 11.00 -9.93
CA LEU A 79 -4.88 10.41 -9.46
C LEU A 79 -5.07 9.75 -8.11
N THR A 80 -5.77 10.43 -7.20
CA THR A 80 -6.05 9.88 -5.88
C THR A 80 -6.79 8.55 -5.99
N ASP A 81 -7.85 8.53 -6.80
CA ASP A 81 -8.66 7.33 -6.98
C ASP A 81 -7.82 6.19 -7.57
N ALA A 82 -6.94 6.51 -8.52
CA ALA A 82 -6.10 5.50 -9.15
C ALA A 82 -5.14 4.89 -8.15
N PHE A 83 -4.51 5.72 -7.30
CA PHE A 83 -3.56 5.20 -6.32
C PHE A 83 -4.26 4.43 -5.22
N VAL A 84 -5.43 4.87 -4.78
CA VAL A 84 -6.21 4.12 -3.78
C VAL A 84 -6.61 2.77 -4.34
N ALA A 85 -7.01 2.71 -5.62
CA ALA A 85 -7.35 1.45 -6.25
C ALA A 85 -6.14 0.50 -6.30
N LYS A 86 -4.94 1.04 -6.55
CA LYS A 86 -3.72 0.22 -6.54
C LYS A 86 -3.43 -0.34 -5.16
N ILE A 87 -3.63 0.46 -4.13
CA ILE A 87 -3.44 0.00 -2.75
C ILE A 87 -4.43 -1.11 -2.44
N ASP A 88 -5.70 -0.93 -2.81
CA ASP A 88 -6.72 -1.92 -2.55
C ASP A 88 -6.43 -3.23 -3.30
N ALA A 89 -5.96 -3.14 -4.54
CA ALA A 89 -5.61 -4.31 -5.32
C ALA A 89 -4.41 -5.05 -4.70
N ALA A 90 -3.39 -4.30 -4.26
CA ALA A 90 -2.23 -4.90 -3.62
C ALA A 90 -2.61 -5.58 -2.31
N LEU A 91 -3.52 -4.96 -1.55
CA LEU A 91 -3.99 -5.56 -0.30
C LEU A 91 -4.74 -6.85 -0.58
N ALA A 92 -5.60 -6.87 -1.60
CA ALA A 92 -6.34 -8.07 -1.94
C ALA A 92 -5.41 -9.22 -2.32
N VAL A 93 -4.36 -8.94 -3.09
CA VAL A 93 -3.36 -9.95 -3.45
C VAL A 93 -2.66 -10.45 -2.21
N LYS A 94 -2.26 -9.55 -1.33
CA LYS A 94 -1.55 -9.93 -0.10
C LYS A 94 -2.42 -10.80 0.79
N GLU A 95 -3.70 -10.45 0.94
CA GLU A 95 -4.62 -11.25 1.75
C GLU A 95 -4.83 -12.62 1.14
N SER A 96 -4.94 -12.68 -0.17
CA SER A 96 -5.07 -13.97 -0.86
C SER A 96 -3.83 -14.83 -0.65
N ASP A 97 -2.64 -14.23 -0.77
CA ASP A 97 -1.40 -14.96 -0.56
C ASP A 97 -1.32 -15.49 0.86
N LEU A 98 -1.71 -14.68 1.84
CA LEU A 98 -1.66 -15.13 3.24
C LEU A 98 -2.65 -16.24 3.52
N MET A 99 -3.77 -16.27 2.82
CA MET A 99 -4.76 -17.33 2.99
C MET A 99 -4.30 -18.65 2.42
N GLU A 100 -3.39 -18.60 1.44
CA GLU A 100 -2.91 -19.82 0.78
C GLU A 100 -1.71 -20.45 1.47
N ILE A 101 -1.10 -19.77 2.40
CA ILE A 101 0.02 -20.33 3.16
C ILE A 101 -0.51 -21.15 4.36
#